data_8c33f82085fe470f40b83b53002b3bb0
#
_entry.id   8c33f82085fe470f40b83b53002b3bb0
#
_cell.length_a   1.000
_cell.length_b   1.000
_cell.length_c   1.000
_cell.angle_alpha   90.00
_cell.angle_beta   90.00
_cell.angle_gamma   90.00
#
_symmetry.space_group_name_H-M   'P 1'
#
loop_
_entity.id
_entity.type
_entity.pdbx_description
1 polymer ?
#
loop_
_entity_poly.entity_id
_entity_poly.type
_entity_poly.pdbx_seq_one_letter_code
_entity_poly.pdbx_strand_id
1 'polypeptide(L)'
;NVSDLLFKLAMFGKANCEFIILEGILNSKYYNNLFEKILKEFKNNIYAFYFDIPFEETLRRHKTKLCSEEFGEAEMKTWWNDKDFIKSIPETLIGEELSVDEIVNMIYQKIKREET
;
A
#
# COMPACT_ATOMS: atom_id res chain seq x y z
N ASN A 1 -16.81 10.84 3.20
CA ASN A 1 -15.55 11.10 2.50
C ASN A 1 -14.95 9.78 2.03
N VAL A 2 -13.79 9.86 1.38
CA VAL A 2 -13.14 8.67 0.79
C VAL A 2 -12.73 7.66 1.87
N SER A 3 -12.21 8.14 3.01
CA SER A 3 -11.82 7.26 4.11
C SER A 3 -12.98 6.42 4.62
N ASP A 4 -14.14 7.04 4.79
CA ASP A 4 -15.34 6.34 5.27
C ASP A 4 -15.79 5.28 4.26
N LEU A 5 -15.75 5.62 2.98
CA LEU A 5 -16.09 4.66 1.91
C LEU A 5 -15.12 3.48 1.90
N LEU A 6 -13.82 3.75 1.99
CA LEU A 6 -12.81 2.69 2.02
C LEU A 6 -13.00 1.77 3.22
N PHE A 7 -13.33 2.32 4.37
CA PHE A 7 -13.58 1.51 5.55
C PHE A 7 -14.82 0.62 5.36
N LYS A 8 -15.89 1.15 4.79
CA LYS A 8 -17.10 0.37 4.51
C LYS A 8 -16.81 -0.77 3.53
N LEU A 9 -16.00 -0.50 2.50
CA LEU A 9 -15.59 -1.53 1.54
C LEU A 9 -14.73 -2.60 2.22
N ALA A 10 -13.83 -2.22 3.11
CA ALA A 10 -13.02 -3.16 3.87
C ALA A 10 -13.88 -4.06 4.76
N MET A 11 -14.88 -3.49 5.42
CA MET A 11 -15.80 -4.25 6.27
C MET A 11 -16.66 -5.21 5.44
N PHE A 12 -17.12 -4.78 4.28
CA PHE A 12 -17.82 -5.66 3.35
C PHE A 12 -16.92 -6.82 2.93
N GLY A 13 -15.67 -6.54 2.59
CA GLY A 13 -14.71 -7.56 2.22
C GLY A 13 -14.43 -8.54 3.36
N LYS A 14 -14.32 -8.04 4.60
CA LYS A 14 -14.10 -8.88 5.77
C LYS A 14 -15.20 -9.94 5.93
N ALA A 15 -16.43 -9.56 5.63
CA ALA A 15 -17.58 -10.46 5.74
C ALA A 15 -17.74 -11.41 4.56
N ASN A 16 -17.20 -11.07 3.39
CA ASN A 16 -17.51 -11.78 2.15
C ASN A 16 -16.30 -12.32 1.38
N CYS A 17 -15.08 -11.97 1.74
CA CYS A 17 -13.88 -12.33 1.01
C CYS A 17 -12.84 -12.95 1.93
N GLU A 18 -12.04 -13.86 1.37
CA GLU A 18 -10.92 -14.45 2.10
C GLU A 18 -9.77 -13.43 2.22
N PHE A 19 -9.50 -12.69 1.18
CA PHE A 19 -8.45 -11.67 1.15
C PHE A 19 -8.99 -10.34 0.65
N ILE A 20 -8.47 -9.25 1.23
CA ILE A 20 -8.76 -7.89 0.80
C ILE A 20 -7.43 -7.20 0.53
N ILE A 21 -7.32 -6.56 -0.62
CA ILE A 21 -6.14 -5.77 -0.96
C ILE A 21 -6.54 -4.31 -1.00
N LEU A 22 -5.91 -3.49 -0.16
CA LEU A 22 -6.05 -2.05 -0.18
C LEU A 22 -4.73 -1.48 -0.67
N GLU A 23 -4.77 -0.78 -1.82
CA GLU A 23 -3.55 -0.21 -2.38
C GLU A 23 -3.82 1.20 -2.89
N GLY A 24 -2.78 2.00 -2.98
CA GLY A 24 -2.87 3.36 -3.50
C GLY A 24 -1.88 4.30 -2.84
N ILE A 25 -1.98 5.57 -3.19
CA ILE A 25 -1.22 6.64 -2.55
C ILE A 25 -1.99 7.04 -1.29
N LEU A 26 -1.73 6.32 -0.20
CA LEU A 26 -2.44 6.49 1.06
C LEU A 26 -1.62 7.34 2.02
N ASN A 27 -1.70 8.67 1.85
CA ASN A 27 -0.98 9.63 2.68
C ASN A 27 -1.41 9.44 4.15
N SER A 28 -0.46 9.16 5.02
CA SER A 28 -0.74 8.88 6.43
C SER A 28 -1.45 10.05 7.13
N LYS A 29 -1.15 11.27 6.74
CA LYS A 29 -1.78 12.46 7.30
C LYS A 29 -3.29 12.48 7.13
N TYR A 30 -3.76 12.04 5.94
CA TYR A 30 -5.19 12.06 5.64
C TYR A 30 -5.89 10.74 5.98
N TYR A 31 -5.17 9.62 6.00
CA TYR A 31 -5.75 8.30 6.15
C TYR A 31 -5.45 7.63 7.48
N ASN A 32 -4.81 8.32 8.42
CA ASN A 32 -4.44 7.74 9.70
C ASN A 32 -5.64 7.18 10.47
N ASN A 33 -6.78 7.89 10.44
CA ASN A 33 -7.99 7.41 11.09
C ASN A 33 -8.51 6.11 10.47
N LEU A 34 -8.40 5.98 9.14
CA LEU A 34 -8.75 4.75 8.44
C LEU A 34 -7.87 3.59 8.90
N PHE A 35 -6.57 3.81 8.99
CA PHE A 35 -5.63 2.79 9.43
C PHE A 35 -5.89 2.34 10.87
N GLU A 36 -6.22 3.27 11.75
CA GLU A 36 -6.56 2.94 13.14
C GLU A 36 -7.82 2.08 13.22
N LYS A 37 -8.83 2.40 12.44
CA LYS A 37 -10.07 1.61 12.36
C LYS A 37 -9.82 0.21 11.79
N ILE A 38 -8.99 0.13 10.75
CA ILE A 38 -8.61 -1.15 10.15
C ILE A 38 -7.86 -2.02 11.16
N LEU A 39 -6.90 -1.43 11.88
CA LEU A 39 -6.14 -2.15 12.89
C LEU A 39 -7.07 -2.73 13.96
N LYS A 40 -8.04 -1.95 14.41
CA LYS A 40 -9.00 -2.37 15.42
C LYS A 40 -9.85 -3.56 14.95
N GLU A 41 -10.28 -3.54 13.70
CA GLU A 41 -11.19 -4.54 13.14
C GLU A 41 -10.48 -5.82 12.67
N PHE A 42 -9.29 -5.68 12.14
CA PHE A 42 -8.55 -6.83 11.56
C PHE A 42 -7.44 -7.37 12.49
N LYS A 43 -7.03 -6.58 13.48
CA LYS A 43 -6.03 -7.00 14.49
C LYS A 43 -4.75 -7.58 13.86
N ASN A 44 -4.46 -8.84 14.13
CA ASN A 44 -3.24 -9.50 13.65
C ASN A 44 -3.34 -9.98 12.19
N ASN A 45 -4.47 -9.79 11.55
CA ASN A 45 -4.70 -10.23 10.18
C ASN A 45 -4.41 -9.13 9.15
N ILE A 46 -3.41 -8.29 9.42
CA ILE A 46 -3.00 -7.20 8.54
C ILE A 46 -1.56 -7.44 8.09
N TYR A 47 -1.35 -7.38 6.78
CA TYR A 47 -0.03 -7.46 6.16
C TYR A 47 0.20 -6.16 5.39
N ALA A 48 0.99 -5.27 5.96
CA ALA A 48 1.23 -3.96 5.37
C ALA A 48 2.61 -3.90 4.72
N PHE A 49 2.66 -3.34 3.53
CA PHE A 49 3.89 -3.21 2.74
C PHE A 49 4.04 -1.78 2.26
N TYR A 50 5.25 -1.27 2.35
CA TYR A 50 5.57 0.07 1.90
C TYR A 50 6.71 0.00 0.87
N PHE A 51 6.48 0.56 -0.30
CA PHE A 51 7.52 0.64 -1.32
C PHE A 51 8.44 1.80 -1.00
N ASP A 52 9.56 1.50 -0.34
CA ASP A 52 10.58 2.48 0.02
C ASP A 52 11.56 2.63 -1.14
N ILE A 53 11.12 3.37 -2.15
CA ILE A 53 11.81 3.52 -3.42
C ILE A 53 12.09 5.01 -3.66
N PRO A 54 13.32 5.38 -4.10
CA PRO A 54 13.63 6.78 -4.39
C PRO A 54 12.71 7.36 -5.46
N PHE A 55 12.42 8.66 -5.37
CA PHE A 55 11.54 9.34 -6.33
C PHE A 55 12.02 9.13 -7.76
N GLU A 56 13.31 9.22 -8.00
CA GLU A 56 13.92 9.08 -9.33
C GLU A 56 13.62 7.72 -9.94
N GLU A 57 13.62 6.66 -9.13
CA GLU A 57 13.30 5.32 -9.60
C GLU A 57 11.81 5.18 -9.89
N THR A 58 10.93 5.77 -9.09
CA THR A 58 9.50 5.75 -9.38
C THR A 58 9.19 6.50 -10.66
N LEU A 59 9.90 7.61 -10.91
CA LEU A 59 9.75 8.37 -12.15
C LEU A 59 10.21 7.53 -13.35
N ARG A 60 11.33 6.82 -13.23
CA ARG A 60 11.83 5.94 -14.28
C ARG A 60 10.82 4.85 -14.61
N ARG A 61 10.25 4.22 -13.59
CA ARG A 61 9.24 3.16 -13.75
C ARG A 61 7.97 3.68 -14.39
N HIS A 62 7.55 4.90 -14.04
CA HIS A 62 6.37 5.53 -14.61
C HIS A 62 6.51 5.67 -16.13
N LYS A 63 7.68 6.04 -16.62
CA LYS A 63 7.92 6.23 -18.06
C LYS A 63 7.75 4.96 -18.88
N THR A 64 7.78 3.79 -18.23
CA THR A 64 7.60 2.49 -18.91
C THR A 64 6.14 2.02 -18.91
N LYS A 65 5.24 2.75 -18.25
CA LYS A 65 3.83 2.38 -18.15
C LYS A 65 3.02 2.88 -19.34
N LEU A 66 1.93 2.19 -19.63
CA LEU A 66 1.01 2.60 -20.71
C LEU A 66 0.36 3.95 -20.45
N CYS A 67 0.17 4.32 -19.19
CA CYS A 67 -0.46 5.58 -18.78
C CYS A 67 0.53 6.72 -18.56
N SER A 68 1.78 6.58 -19.02
CA SER A 68 2.82 7.59 -18.78
C SER A 68 2.50 8.98 -19.35
N GLU A 69 1.62 9.05 -20.35
CA GLU A 69 1.21 10.30 -20.97
C GLU A 69 0.10 11.03 -20.18
N GLU A 70 -0.58 10.33 -19.28
CA GLU A 70 -1.69 10.90 -18.51
C GLU A 70 -1.23 11.89 -17.46
N PHE A 71 -0.04 11.70 -16.90
CA PHE A 71 0.58 12.62 -15.94
C PHE A 71 2.09 12.43 -15.99
N GLY A 72 2.83 13.46 -15.57
CA GLY A 72 4.27 13.49 -15.65
C GLY A 72 4.96 13.78 -14.33
N GLU A 73 6.23 14.16 -14.42
CA GLU A 73 7.08 14.42 -13.26
C GLU A 73 6.51 15.46 -12.30
N ALA A 74 5.94 16.54 -12.83
CA ALA A 74 5.41 17.62 -12.00
C ALA A 74 4.28 17.14 -11.10
N GLU A 75 3.36 16.35 -11.66
CA GLU A 75 2.24 15.80 -10.91
C GLU A 75 2.73 14.76 -9.89
N MET A 76 3.68 13.92 -10.27
CA MET A 76 4.26 12.92 -9.38
C MET A 76 4.95 13.58 -8.19
N LYS A 77 5.66 14.68 -8.39
CA LYS A 77 6.28 15.44 -7.31
C LYS A 77 5.24 15.98 -6.33
N THR A 78 4.11 16.45 -6.86
CA THR A 78 3.02 16.95 -6.03
C THR A 78 2.46 15.88 -5.11
N TRP A 79 2.41 14.63 -5.60
CA TRP A 79 1.84 13.50 -4.85
C TRP A 79 2.87 12.79 -3.97
N TRP A 80 4.15 13.12 -4.09
CA TRP A 80 5.22 12.41 -3.38
C TRP A 80 5.24 12.75 -1.89
N ASN A 81 5.28 11.71 -1.06
CA ASN A 81 5.46 11.84 0.38
C ASN A 81 6.61 10.93 0.78
N ASP A 82 7.77 11.52 1.02
CA ASP A 82 8.97 10.75 1.31
C ASP A 82 8.83 9.99 2.64
N LYS A 83 9.11 8.68 2.60
CA LYS A 83 9.09 7.80 3.77
C LYS A 83 7.84 7.98 4.65
N ASP A 84 6.69 8.04 4.01
CA ASP A 84 5.41 8.27 4.68
C ASP A 84 4.87 6.96 5.28
N PHE A 85 5.49 6.52 6.37
CA PHE A 85 5.13 5.26 7.02
C PHE A 85 3.89 5.40 7.90
N ILE A 86 3.14 4.30 8.02
CA ILE A 86 1.99 4.23 8.93
C ILE A 86 2.52 4.02 10.34
N LYS A 87 2.12 4.89 11.27
CA LYS A 87 2.59 4.80 12.65
C LYS A 87 1.93 3.69 13.45
N SER A 88 0.67 3.41 13.17
CA SER A 88 -0.13 2.46 13.95
C SER A 88 0.02 1.01 13.49
N ILE A 89 0.45 0.77 12.26
CA ILE A 89 0.57 -0.57 11.68
C ILE A 89 2.01 -0.80 11.22
N PRO A 90 2.67 -1.85 11.70
CA PRO A 90 4.02 -2.19 11.22
C PRO A 90 4.00 -2.51 9.73
N GLU A 91 4.92 -1.93 8.97
CA GLU A 91 5.02 -2.13 7.55
C GLU A 91 6.32 -2.85 7.18
N THR A 92 6.24 -3.77 6.22
CA THR A 92 7.42 -4.38 5.62
C THR A 92 7.88 -3.49 4.47
N LEU A 93 9.14 -3.07 4.51
CA LEU A 93 9.68 -2.18 3.47
C LEU A 93 10.11 -2.99 2.24
N ILE A 94 9.73 -2.51 1.07
CA ILE A 94 10.11 -3.10 -0.21
C ILE A 94 11.01 -2.11 -0.94
N GLY A 95 12.29 -2.47 -1.13
CA GLY A 95 13.26 -1.62 -1.79
C GLY A 95 13.22 -1.75 -3.31
N GLU A 96 14.00 -0.89 -3.98
CA GLU A 96 14.04 -0.85 -5.44
C GLU A 96 14.76 -2.06 -6.07
N GLU A 97 15.53 -2.80 -5.28
CA GLU A 97 16.33 -3.93 -5.77
C GLU A 97 15.53 -5.17 -6.10
N LEU A 98 14.30 -5.26 -5.58
CA LEU A 98 13.46 -6.45 -5.77
C LEU A 98 12.66 -6.40 -7.08
N SER A 99 12.64 -7.53 -7.79
CA SER A 99 11.79 -7.68 -8.98
C SER A 99 10.35 -7.93 -8.57
N VAL A 100 9.42 -7.82 -9.53
CA VAL A 100 8.01 -8.12 -9.28
C VAL A 100 7.83 -9.55 -8.78
N ASP A 101 8.50 -10.51 -9.39
CA ASP A 101 8.40 -11.92 -8.99
C ASP A 101 8.92 -12.14 -7.56
N GLU A 102 10.01 -11.49 -7.20
CA GLU A 102 10.56 -11.56 -5.86
C GLU A 102 9.61 -10.95 -4.82
N ILE A 103 8.99 -9.82 -5.16
CA ILE A 103 8.02 -9.16 -4.28
C ILE A 103 6.79 -10.02 -4.06
N VAL A 104 6.22 -10.57 -5.14
CA VAL A 104 5.04 -11.45 -5.07
C VAL A 104 5.35 -12.67 -4.19
N ASN A 105 6.49 -13.29 -4.40
CA ASN A 105 6.89 -14.45 -3.61
C ASN A 105 7.06 -14.09 -2.13
N MET A 106 7.68 -12.95 -1.84
CA MET A 106 7.89 -12.49 -0.46
C MET A 106 6.54 -12.27 0.25
N ILE A 107 5.61 -11.60 -0.41
CA ILE A 107 4.27 -11.35 0.15
C ILE A 107 3.54 -12.66 0.39
N TYR A 108 3.55 -13.56 -0.59
CA TYR A 108 2.90 -14.85 -0.48
C TYR A 108 3.45 -15.67 0.68
N GLN A 109 4.77 -15.75 0.81
CA GLN A 109 5.41 -16.50 1.89
C GLN A 109 5.10 -15.91 3.26
N LYS A 110 5.04 -14.61 3.37
CA LYS A 110 4.73 -13.95 4.63
C LYS A 110 3.30 -14.27 5.08
N ILE A 111 2.35 -14.19 4.18
CA ILE A 111 0.94 -14.50 4.48
C ILE A 111 0.80 -15.97 4.85
N LYS A 112 1.44 -16.87 4.11
CA LYS A 112 1.37 -18.31 4.33
C LYS A 112 1.94 -18.71 5.68
N ARG A 113 3.07 -18.11 6.10
CA ARG A 113 3.69 -18.41 7.39
C ARG A 113 2.80 -18.08 8.58
N GLU A 114 2.10 -16.95 8.49
CA GLU A 114 1.29 -16.49 9.60
C GLU A 114 -0.06 -17.19 9.69
N GLU A 115 -0.49 -17.86 8.62
CA GLU A 115 -1.68 -18.70 8.63
C GLU A 115 -1.45 -20.05 9.31
N THR A 116 -0.19 -20.45 9.39
CA THR A 116 0.17 -21.71 10.05
C THR A 116 0.61 -21.48 11.49
#